data_8d22ae2160772046ca1b38831201f9c5
#
_entry.id   8d22ae2160772046ca1b38831201f9c5
#
_cell.length_a   1.000
_cell.length_b   1.000
_cell.length_c   1.000
_cell.angle_alpha   90.00
_cell.angle_beta   90.00
_cell.angle_gamma   90.00
#
_symmetry.space_group_name_H-M   'P 1'
#
loop_
_entity.id
_entity.type
_entity.pdbx_description
1 polymer ?
#
loop_
_entity_poly.entity_id
_entity_poly.type
_entity_poly.pdbx_seq_one_letter_code
_entity_poly.pdbx_strand_id
1 'polypeptide(L)'
;MTSDLFGETVIAGFEYRPEFITRAEERDLAGRLGEEELSPFKFQGWTGKRLTRTYGWRYDFDDRSFAPSEPIPAWLEPLRAKAAAFAGIDPEECVHVLLVRYDPGAGIGWHRDRPVFETVVGVSLGSPATLRFRRRRPGGFDRANVEVEPRSAYLLSGAARHEWEHSIAPGDTLRFSITFRTLSDKGRQAAAPP
;
A
#
# COMPACT_ATOMS: atom_id res chain seq x y z
N MET A 1 24.40 1.96 -8.50
CA MET A 1 23.36 3.00 -8.28
C MET A 1 23.18 3.71 -9.61
N THR A 2 22.03 3.65 -10.17
CA THR A 2 21.62 4.54 -11.27
C THR A 2 20.99 5.77 -10.65
N SER A 3 21.66 6.91 -10.73
CA SER A 3 21.04 8.22 -10.50
C SER A 3 20.50 8.73 -11.82
N ASP A 4 19.39 9.46 -11.79
CA ASP A 4 18.96 10.24 -12.94
C ASP A 4 19.92 11.44 -13.17
N LEU A 5 19.67 12.23 -14.21
CA LEU A 5 20.47 13.41 -14.56
C LEU A 5 20.48 14.51 -13.47
N PHE A 6 19.66 14.39 -12.44
CA PHE A 6 19.54 15.33 -11.31
C PHE A 6 20.04 14.75 -9.98
N GLY A 7 20.63 13.54 -9.97
CA GLY A 7 21.19 12.91 -8.77
C GLY A 7 20.19 12.26 -7.85
N GLU A 8 18.93 12.12 -8.28
CA GLU A 8 17.93 11.39 -7.50
C GLU A 8 18.16 9.88 -7.52
N THR A 9 17.89 9.22 -6.40
CA THR A 9 18.01 7.77 -6.30
C THR A 9 16.84 7.11 -7.03
N VAL A 10 17.13 6.50 -8.18
CA VAL A 10 16.13 5.71 -8.91
C VAL A 10 15.91 4.39 -8.18
N ILE A 11 14.68 4.14 -7.76
CA ILE A 11 14.27 2.89 -7.12
C ILE A 11 13.71 1.96 -8.21
N ALA A 12 14.46 0.96 -8.61
CA ALA A 12 14.00 0.00 -9.62
C ALA A 12 12.75 -0.74 -9.13
N GLY A 13 11.71 -0.75 -9.96
CA GLY A 13 10.40 -1.34 -9.63
C GLY A 13 9.47 -0.41 -8.84
N PHE A 14 9.84 0.85 -8.66
CA PHE A 14 8.94 1.90 -8.18
C PHE A 14 8.45 2.73 -9.37
N GLU A 15 7.12 2.91 -9.45
CA GLU A 15 6.49 3.81 -10.39
C GLU A 15 5.53 4.73 -9.65
N TYR A 16 5.39 5.97 -10.11
CA TYR A 16 4.47 6.95 -9.56
C TYR A 16 3.63 7.59 -10.67
N ARG A 17 2.34 7.71 -10.43
CA ARG A 17 1.39 8.32 -11.37
C ARG A 17 0.55 9.37 -10.63
N PRO A 18 0.79 10.67 -10.87
CA PRO A 18 -0.09 11.73 -10.39
C PRO A 18 -1.42 11.69 -11.16
N GLU A 19 -2.47 12.32 -10.59
CA GLU A 19 -3.82 12.42 -11.19
C GLU A 19 -4.35 11.07 -11.71
N PHE A 20 -4.10 10.00 -10.96
CA PHE A 20 -4.50 8.63 -11.30
C PHE A 20 -6.02 8.45 -11.27
N ILE A 21 -6.69 9.16 -10.38
CA ILE A 21 -8.14 9.25 -10.28
C ILE A 21 -8.61 10.70 -10.35
N THR A 22 -9.84 10.90 -10.77
CA THR A 22 -10.47 12.22 -10.85
C THR A 22 -10.86 12.73 -9.46
N ARG A 23 -11.12 14.04 -9.35
CA ARG A 23 -11.66 14.64 -8.12
C ARG A 23 -13.04 14.09 -7.74
N ALA A 24 -13.84 13.66 -8.71
CA ALA A 24 -15.15 13.05 -8.46
C ALA A 24 -15.00 11.66 -7.83
N GLU A 25 -14.11 10.83 -8.39
CA GLU A 25 -13.78 9.52 -7.83
C GLU A 25 -13.17 9.63 -6.43
N GLU A 26 -12.28 10.58 -6.19
CA GLU A 26 -11.72 10.83 -4.87
C GLU A 26 -12.80 11.14 -3.84
N ARG A 27 -13.76 12.03 -4.16
CA ARG A 27 -14.86 12.37 -3.25
C ARG A 27 -15.74 11.16 -2.92
N ASP A 28 -16.09 10.35 -3.92
CA ASP A 28 -16.90 9.14 -3.71
C ASP A 28 -16.14 8.13 -2.82
N LEU A 29 -14.88 7.85 -3.14
CA LEU A 29 -14.04 6.93 -2.37
C LEU A 29 -13.82 7.43 -0.93
N ALA A 30 -13.53 8.71 -0.73
CA ALA A 30 -13.34 9.28 0.60
C ALA A 30 -14.63 9.25 1.43
N GLY A 31 -15.80 9.49 0.81
CA GLY A 31 -17.09 9.33 1.46
C GLY A 31 -17.32 7.91 1.97
N ARG A 32 -17.13 6.91 1.10
CA ARG A 32 -17.24 5.47 1.46
C ARG A 32 -16.25 5.06 2.53
N LEU A 33 -15.00 5.49 2.44
CA LEU A 33 -13.98 5.24 3.47
C LEU A 33 -14.35 5.85 4.83
N GLY A 34 -15.07 6.97 4.83
CA GLY A 34 -15.59 7.60 6.05
C GLY A 34 -16.70 6.81 6.72
N GLU A 35 -17.45 6.00 5.96
CA GLU A 35 -18.54 5.13 6.44
C GLU A 35 -18.06 3.73 6.84
N GLU A 36 -16.82 3.34 6.44
CA GLU A 36 -16.26 2.03 6.75
C GLU A 36 -15.89 1.88 8.23
N GLU A 37 -16.19 0.73 8.80
CA GLU A 37 -15.76 0.35 10.15
C GLU A 37 -14.29 -0.01 10.18
N LEU A 38 -13.44 0.99 10.29
CA LEU A 38 -11.99 0.83 10.39
C LEU A 38 -11.59 0.62 11.85
N SER A 39 -10.66 -0.31 12.09
CA SER A 39 -10.14 -0.62 13.42
C SER A 39 -8.67 -0.22 13.55
N PRO A 40 -8.20 0.14 14.77
CA PRO A 40 -6.78 0.39 15.01
C PRO A 40 -5.91 -0.79 14.57
N PHE A 41 -4.85 -0.50 13.85
CA PHE A 41 -3.90 -1.53 13.43
C PHE A 41 -3.20 -2.16 14.64
N LYS A 42 -3.30 -3.48 14.76
CA LYS A 42 -2.65 -4.26 15.84
C LYS A 42 -1.46 -5.03 15.28
N PHE A 43 -0.35 -5.02 16.02
CA PHE A 43 0.85 -5.76 15.67
C PHE A 43 1.58 -6.19 16.94
N GLN A 44 1.64 -7.49 17.23
CA GLN A 44 2.34 -8.08 18.37
C GLN A 44 2.07 -7.34 19.70
N GLY A 45 0.80 -7.11 20.00
CA GLY A 45 0.37 -6.42 21.24
C GLY A 45 0.48 -4.89 21.19
N TRP A 46 1.06 -4.30 20.15
CA TRP A 46 1.09 -2.85 19.95
C TRP A 46 -0.07 -2.37 19.08
N THR A 47 -0.68 -1.26 19.48
CA THR A 47 -1.79 -0.64 18.73
C THR A 47 -1.31 0.64 18.05
N GLY A 48 -1.37 0.65 16.73
CA GLY A 48 -1.02 1.82 15.92
C GLY A 48 -2.13 2.88 15.90
N LYS A 49 -1.76 4.12 15.62
CA LYS A 49 -2.73 5.23 15.50
C LYS A 49 -3.56 5.18 14.22
N ARG A 50 -3.02 4.54 13.14
CA ARG A 50 -3.79 4.41 11.89
C ARG A 50 -4.92 3.39 12.04
N LEU A 51 -6.04 3.66 11.38
CA LEU A 51 -7.19 2.74 11.33
C LEU A 51 -7.14 1.97 10.02
N THR A 52 -7.50 0.68 10.06
CA THR A 52 -7.40 -0.21 8.90
C THR A 52 -8.59 -1.13 8.77
N ARG A 53 -8.91 -1.51 7.53
CA ARG A 53 -9.79 -2.63 7.18
C ARG A 53 -9.20 -3.40 6.00
N THR A 54 -9.38 -4.71 5.99
CA THR A 54 -8.83 -5.61 4.97
C THR A 54 -9.95 -6.39 4.31
N TYR A 55 -9.88 -6.55 2.99
CA TYR A 55 -10.77 -7.38 2.18
C TYR A 55 -9.99 -8.37 1.33
N GLY A 56 -10.63 -9.46 0.93
CA GLY A 56 -10.02 -10.53 0.17
C GLY A 56 -9.20 -11.46 1.06
N TRP A 57 -7.92 -11.61 0.80
CA TRP A 57 -7.01 -12.41 1.63
C TRP A 57 -6.47 -11.58 2.81
N ARG A 58 -6.43 -12.19 4.00
CA ARG A 58 -5.94 -11.53 5.22
C ARG A 58 -4.79 -12.33 5.82
N TYR A 59 -3.73 -11.61 6.20
CA TYR A 59 -2.67 -12.14 7.05
C TYR A 59 -2.91 -11.70 8.50
N ASP A 60 -3.03 -12.68 9.40
CA ASP A 60 -3.11 -12.44 10.84
C ASP A 60 -1.69 -12.38 11.44
N PHE A 61 -1.41 -11.35 12.23
CA PHE A 61 -0.08 -11.11 12.80
C PHE A 61 0.13 -11.85 14.12
N ASP A 62 -0.94 -12.27 14.79
CA ASP A 62 -0.88 -12.91 16.10
C ASP A 62 -0.64 -14.42 15.94
N ASP A 63 -1.39 -15.10 15.07
CA ASP A 63 -1.27 -16.53 14.82
C ASP A 63 -0.49 -16.86 13.52
N ARG A 64 -0.12 -15.87 12.74
CA ARG A 64 0.57 -15.98 11.43
C ARG A 64 -0.24 -16.71 10.37
N SER A 65 -1.54 -16.82 10.54
CA SER A 65 -2.42 -17.42 9.56
C SER A 65 -2.58 -16.54 8.32
N PHE A 66 -2.82 -17.17 7.18
CA PHE A 66 -3.14 -16.50 5.93
C PHE A 66 -4.38 -17.17 5.35
N ALA A 67 -5.50 -16.47 5.32
CA ALA A 67 -6.80 -17.02 4.98
C ALA A 67 -7.68 -16.02 4.22
N PRO A 68 -8.70 -16.51 3.47
CA PRO A 68 -9.74 -15.65 2.93
C PRO A 68 -10.43 -14.86 4.04
N SER A 69 -10.75 -13.61 3.74
CA SER A 69 -11.53 -12.70 4.57
C SER A 69 -12.82 -12.30 3.83
N GLU A 70 -13.45 -11.22 4.21
CA GLU A 70 -14.59 -10.67 3.49
C GLU A 70 -14.24 -10.39 2.02
N PRO A 71 -15.14 -10.66 1.06
CA PRO A 71 -14.88 -10.37 -0.35
C PRO A 71 -14.64 -8.88 -0.59
N ILE A 72 -13.88 -8.56 -1.63
CA ILE A 72 -13.65 -7.17 -2.04
C ILE A 72 -15.01 -6.55 -2.41
N PRO A 73 -15.40 -5.41 -1.79
CA PRO A 73 -16.68 -4.78 -2.07
C PRO A 73 -16.79 -4.28 -3.51
N ALA A 74 -17.98 -4.39 -4.10
CA ALA A 74 -18.23 -3.97 -5.48
C ALA A 74 -17.87 -2.50 -5.76
N TRP A 75 -17.94 -1.63 -4.77
CA TRP A 75 -17.57 -0.22 -4.94
C TRP A 75 -16.05 -0.01 -5.17
N LEU A 76 -15.21 -0.99 -4.83
CA LEU A 76 -13.77 -0.97 -5.09
C LEU A 76 -13.39 -1.53 -6.46
N GLU A 77 -14.26 -2.27 -7.14
CA GLU A 77 -13.95 -2.92 -8.42
C GLU A 77 -13.49 -1.95 -9.52
N PRO A 78 -14.10 -0.76 -9.70
CA PRO A 78 -13.59 0.19 -10.69
C PRO A 78 -12.15 0.65 -10.39
N LEU A 79 -11.81 0.86 -9.11
CA LEU A 79 -10.47 1.25 -8.71
C LEU A 79 -9.49 0.07 -8.80
N ARG A 80 -9.94 -1.15 -8.46
CA ARG A 80 -9.18 -2.40 -8.63
C ARG A 80 -8.76 -2.61 -10.08
N ALA A 81 -9.69 -2.42 -11.02
CA ALA A 81 -9.38 -2.51 -12.45
C ALA A 81 -8.35 -1.46 -12.91
N LYS A 82 -8.46 -0.21 -12.45
CA LYS A 82 -7.46 0.83 -12.73
C LYS A 82 -6.09 0.48 -12.14
N ALA A 83 -6.05 0.00 -10.90
CA ALA A 83 -4.80 -0.39 -10.22
C ALA A 83 -4.12 -1.54 -10.95
N ALA A 84 -4.87 -2.56 -11.36
CA ALA A 84 -4.38 -3.69 -12.14
C ALA A 84 -3.83 -3.26 -13.50
N ALA A 85 -4.57 -2.41 -14.24
CA ALA A 85 -4.10 -1.86 -15.51
C ALA A 85 -2.81 -1.04 -15.36
N PHE A 86 -2.65 -0.30 -14.25
CA PHE A 86 -1.42 0.43 -13.95
C PHE A 86 -0.23 -0.51 -13.71
N ALA A 87 -0.46 -1.62 -13.05
CA ALA A 87 0.57 -2.63 -12.78
C ALA A 87 0.79 -3.61 -13.96
N GLY A 88 -0.02 -3.55 -15.02
CA GLY A 88 0.06 -4.47 -16.18
C GLY A 88 -0.34 -5.90 -15.85
N ILE A 89 -1.29 -6.10 -14.93
CA ILE A 89 -1.76 -7.41 -14.45
C ILE A 89 -3.29 -7.55 -14.63
N ASP A 90 -3.80 -8.77 -14.46
CA ASP A 90 -5.24 -9.01 -14.42
C ASP A 90 -5.85 -8.46 -13.11
N PRO A 91 -7.02 -7.79 -13.15
CA PRO A 91 -7.73 -7.36 -11.93
C PRO A 91 -7.95 -8.48 -10.92
N GLU A 92 -8.19 -9.71 -11.37
CA GLU A 92 -8.40 -10.86 -10.48
C GLU A 92 -7.14 -11.26 -9.69
N GLU A 93 -5.94 -10.85 -10.14
CA GLU A 93 -4.71 -11.05 -9.38
C GLU A 93 -4.61 -10.11 -8.15
N CYS A 94 -5.34 -8.99 -8.15
CA CYS A 94 -5.47 -8.11 -6.97
C CYS A 94 -6.43 -8.74 -5.96
N VAL A 95 -5.95 -9.71 -5.19
CA VAL A 95 -6.75 -10.52 -4.28
C VAL A 95 -6.87 -9.98 -2.86
N HIS A 96 -6.13 -8.91 -2.56
CA HIS A 96 -6.10 -8.29 -1.24
C HIS A 96 -6.25 -6.78 -1.36
N VAL A 97 -7.11 -6.19 -0.54
CA VAL A 97 -7.26 -4.75 -0.38
C VAL A 97 -7.04 -4.36 1.08
N LEU A 98 -6.24 -3.34 1.29
CA LEU A 98 -6.07 -2.69 2.59
C LEU A 98 -6.54 -1.25 2.51
N LEU A 99 -7.58 -0.91 3.25
CA LEU A 99 -8.02 0.44 3.51
C LEU A 99 -7.29 0.99 4.72
N VAL A 100 -6.77 2.21 4.61
CA VAL A 100 -6.06 2.87 5.70
C VAL A 100 -6.53 4.31 5.85
N ARG A 101 -6.89 4.68 7.07
CA ARG A 101 -7.13 6.06 7.49
C ARG A 101 -5.99 6.52 8.40
N TYR A 102 -5.40 7.65 8.05
CA TYR A 102 -4.40 8.34 8.83
C TYR A 102 -5.01 9.63 9.37
N ASP A 103 -5.41 9.61 10.62
CA ASP A 103 -5.79 10.82 11.35
C ASP A 103 -4.54 11.67 11.64
N PRO A 104 -4.66 12.97 11.99
CA PRO A 104 -3.54 13.79 12.39
C PRO A 104 -2.64 13.10 13.43
N GLY A 105 -1.35 13.06 13.17
CA GLY A 105 -0.35 12.38 13.98
C GLY A 105 -0.24 10.86 13.75
N ALA A 106 -1.01 10.29 12.81
CA ALA A 106 -0.85 8.89 12.41
C ALA A 106 0.17 8.75 11.28
N GLY A 107 0.89 7.65 11.28
CA GLY A 107 1.85 7.29 10.24
C GLY A 107 2.07 5.79 10.23
N ILE A 108 3.02 5.34 9.41
CA ILE A 108 3.49 3.95 9.41
C ILE A 108 5.02 3.91 9.45
N GLY A 109 5.55 3.13 10.39
CA GLY A 109 6.99 2.94 10.57
C GLY A 109 7.65 2.19 9.41
N TRP A 110 8.97 2.08 9.46
CA TRP A 110 9.76 1.36 8.46
C TRP A 110 9.38 -0.11 8.39
N HIS A 111 8.95 -0.56 7.21
CA HIS A 111 8.56 -1.95 6.98
C HIS A 111 8.72 -2.32 5.50
N ARG A 112 8.68 -3.60 5.24
CA ARG A 112 8.39 -4.20 3.93
C ARG A 112 7.06 -4.93 4.05
N ASP A 113 6.28 -4.96 2.97
CA ASP A 113 5.06 -5.76 2.92
C ASP A 113 5.36 -7.25 3.17
N ARG A 114 4.36 -8.00 3.62
CA ARG A 114 4.52 -9.42 3.94
C ARG A 114 4.96 -10.23 2.73
N PRO A 115 5.83 -11.26 2.92
CA PRO A 115 6.34 -12.09 1.82
C PRO A 115 5.28 -12.87 1.04
N VAL A 116 4.05 -12.96 1.56
CA VAL A 116 2.91 -13.58 0.86
C VAL A 116 2.35 -12.71 -0.27
N PHE A 117 2.70 -11.42 -0.28
CA PHE A 117 2.28 -10.48 -1.32
C PHE A 117 3.45 -10.18 -2.27
N GLU A 118 3.14 -9.93 -3.54
CA GLU A 118 4.12 -9.59 -4.59
C GLU A 118 3.97 -8.14 -5.02
N THR A 119 3.14 -7.85 -5.99
CA THR A 119 2.92 -6.51 -6.50
C THR A 119 2.01 -5.71 -5.58
N VAL A 120 2.35 -4.47 -5.33
CA VAL A 120 1.60 -3.56 -4.46
C VAL A 120 1.29 -2.28 -5.22
N VAL A 121 0.00 -1.93 -5.34
CA VAL A 121 -0.45 -0.64 -5.88
C VAL A 121 -1.14 0.13 -4.77
N GLY A 122 -0.60 1.29 -4.42
CA GLY A 122 -1.20 2.18 -3.43
C GLY A 122 -1.82 3.42 -4.09
N VAL A 123 -3.06 3.75 -3.73
CA VAL A 123 -3.76 4.97 -4.16
C VAL A 123 -3.89 5.91 -2.98
N SER A 124 -3.47 7.17 -3.14
CA SER A 124 -3.45 8.20 -2.10
C SER A 124 -4.63 9.15 -2.26
N LEU A 125 -5.30 9.49 -1.15
CA LEU A 125 -6.48 10.37 -1.13
C LEU A 125 -6.42 11.36 0.05
N GLY A 126 -7.03 12.51 -0.13
CA GLY A 126 -7.19 13.55 0.90
C GLY A 126 -6.00 14.49 0.97
N SER A 127 -4.94 14.11 1.66
CA SER A 127 -3.77 14.97 1.87
C SER A 127 -2.49 14.36 1.29
N PRO A 128 -1.51 15.18 0.89
CA PRO A 128 -0.20 14.68 0.47
C PRO A 128 0.53 14.00 1.63
N ALA A 129 1.47 13.14 1.30
CA ALA A 129 2.35 12.52 2.28
C ALA A 129 3.71 12.19 1.66
N THR A 130 4.75 12.20 2.47
CA THR A 130 6.08 11.75 2.04
C THR A 130 6.19 10.23 2.23
N LEU A 131 6.22 9.49 1.13
CA LEU A 131 6.57 8.08 1.10
C LEU A 131 8.11 7.98 1.13
N ARG A 132 8.63 7.53 2.25
CA ARG A 132 10.08 7.44 2.47
C ARG A 132 10.55 6.01 2.22
N PHE A 133 11.71 5.88 1.57
CA PHE A 133 12.35 4.61 1.28
C PHE A 133 13.73 4.53 1.92
N ARG A 134 14.12 3.33 2.35
CA ARG A 134 15.49 3.02 2.73
C ARG A 134 15.86 1.59 2.35
N ARG A 135 17.11 1.40 1.96
CA ARG A 135 17.70 0.09 1.71
C ARG A 135 19.01 -0.02 2.45
N ARG A 136 19.23 -1.12 3.15
CA ARG A 136 20.43 -1.36 3.92
C ARG A 136 21.62 -1.56 2.98
N ARG A 137 22.76 -0.95 3.32
CA ARG A 137 24.07 -1.15 2.68
C ARG A 137 25.19 -1.17 3.72
N PRO A 138 26.41 -1.63 3.39
CA PRO A 138 27.56 -1.49 4.27
C PRO A 138 27.76 -0.01 4.67
N GLY A 139 27.85 0.24 5.97
CA GLY A 139 28.02 1.59 6.51
C GLY A 139 26.77 2.45 6.61
N GLY A 140 25.56 1.92 6.33
CA GLY A 140 24.34 2.72 6.51
C GLY A 140 23.16 2.33 5.63
N PHE A 141 22.48 3.35 5.07
CA PHE A 141 21.30 3.17 4.24
C PHE A 141 21.36 4.07 3.00
N ASP A 142 20.99 3.51 1.84
CA ASP A 142 20.46 4.31 0.75
C ASP A 142 19.09 4.84 1.15
N ARG A 143 18.74 6.05 0.75
CA ARG A 143 17.47 6.70 1.10
C ARG A 143 16.90 7.41 -0.12
N ALA A 144 15.56 7.41 -0.22
CA ALA A 144 14.83 8.24 -1.17
C ALA A 144 13.48 8.65 -0.55
N ASN A 145 12.94 9.75 -1.00
CA ASN A 145 11.63 10.25 -0.61
C ASN A 145 10.84 10.57 -1.87
N VAL A 146 9.55 10.28 -1.83
CA VAL A 146 8.60 10.62 -2.90
C VAL A 146 7.39 11.26 -2.27
N GLU A 147 7.03 12.46 -2.72
CA GLU A 147 5.76 13.08 -2.34
C GLU A 147 4.63 12.40 -3.10
N VAL A 148 3.71 11.78 -2.35
CA VAL A 148 2.51 11.15 -2.89
C VAL A 148 1.33 12.08 -2.69
N GLU A 149 0.97 12.75 -3.78
CA GLU A 149 -0.13 13.70 -3.83
C GLU A 149 -1.50 13.00 -3.70
N PRO A 150 -2.56 13.70 -3.27
CA PRO A 150 -3.92 13.21 -3.39
C PRO A 150 -4.24 12.83 -4.85
N ARG A 151 -5.04 11.79 -5.05
CA ARG A 151 -5.40 11.24 -6.36
C ARG A 151 -4.25 10.61 -7.14
N SER A 152 -3.10 10.41 -6.53
CA SER A 152 -1.98 9.70 -7.14
C SER A 152 -2.03 8.19 -6.85
N ALA A 153 -1.30 7.44 -7.66
CA ALA A 153 -0.99 6.03 -7.39
C ALA A 153 0.52 5.78 -7.45
N TYR A 154 0.95 4.77 -6.72
CA TYR A 154 2.31 4.24 -6.81
C TYR A 154 2.30 2.72 -6.91
N LEU A 155 3.29 2.19 -7.61
CA LEU A 155 3.54 0.76 -7.78
C LEU A 155 4.83 0.39 -7.06
N LEU A 156 4.81 -0.70 -6.29
CA LEU A 156 5.98 -1.36 -5.75
C LEU A 156 6.07 -2.77 -6.34
N SER A 157 7.13 -3.03 -7.08
CA SER A 157 7.47 -4.33 -7.66
C SER A 157 8.98 -4.56 -7.58
N GLY A 158 9.46 -5.77 -7.88
CA GLY A 158 10.88 -6.07 -7.96
C GLY A 158 11.69 -5.55 -6.75
N ALA A 159 12.76 -4.78 -7.01
CA ALA A 159 13.65 -4.28 -5.95
C ALA A 159 12.92 -3.33 -4.97
N ALA A 160 12.05 -2.44 -5.47
CA ALA A 160 11.25 -1.55 -4.60
C ALA A 160 10.44 -2.34 -3.59
N ARG A 161 9.90 -3.48 -3.99
CA ARG A 161 9.09 -4.36 -3.14
C ARG A 161 9.92 -5.23 -2.20
N HIS A 162 11.04 -5.77 -2.66
CA HIS A 162 11.77 -6.81 -1.95
C HIS A 162 13.01 -6.32 -1.19
N GLU A 163 13.67 -5.27 -1.66
CA GLU A 163 14.92 -4.78 -1.07
C GLU A 163 14.73 -3.52 -0.21
N TRP A 164 13.76 -2.68 -0.56
CA TRP A 164 13.53 -1.43 0.14
C TRP A 164 12.48 -1.56 1.23
N GLU A 165 12.76 -1.00 2.40
CA GLU A 165 11.76 -0.67 3.40
C GLU A 165 11.14 0.68 3.04
N HIS A 166 9.85 0.83 3.35
CA HIS A 166 9.17 2.10 3.19
C HIS A 166 8.43 2.52 4.45
N SER A 167 8.11 3.80 4.54
CA SER A 167 7.41 4.39 5.69
C SER A 167 6.69 5.67 5.26
N ILE A 168 5.66 6.07 6.03
CA ILE A 168 5.01 7.37 5.91
C ILE A 168 5.13 8.06 7.25
N ALA A 169 5.68 9.29 7.26
CA ALA A 169 5.75 10.10 8.45
C ALA A 169 4.34 10.50 8.93
N PRO A 170 4.14 10.72 10.24
CA PRO A 170 2.92 11.36 10.71
C PRO A 170 2.71 12.70 10.01
N GLY A 171 1.48 12.94 9.56
CA GLY A 171 1.03 14.22 8.98
C GLY A 171 0.04 14.92 9.89
N ASP A 172 -0.29 16.17 9.57
CA ASP A 172 -1.16 17.03 10.38
C ASP A 172 -2.61 17.07 9.89
N THR A 173 -2.90 16.39 8.79
CA THR A 173 -4.19 16.38 8.12
C THR A 173 -4.67 14.96 7.83
N LEU A 174 -6.00 14.80 7.73
CA LEU A 174 -6.61 13.52 7.39
C LEU A 174 -6.19 13.05 6.01
N ARG A 175 -5.71 11.80 5.93
CA ARG A 175 -5.32 11.12 4.71
C ARG A 175 -5.92 9.72 4.68
N PHE A 176 -6.28 9.27 3.48
CA PHE A 176 -6.62 7.87 3.25
C PHE A 176 -5.66 7.24 2.24
N SER A 177 -5.51 5.93 2.30
CA SER A 177 -4.95 5.16 1.21
C SER A 177 -5.70 3.86 1.00
N ILE A 178 -5.78 3.43 -0.25
CA ILE A 178 -6.32 2.14 -0.67
C ILE A 178 -5.17 1.39 -1.34
N THR A 179 -4.83 0.21 -0.82
CA THR A 179 -3.69 -0.56 -1.34
C THR A 179 -4.17 -1.92 -1.83
N PHE A 180 -3.90 -2.23 -3.10
CA PHE A 180 -4.14 -3.52 -3.73
C PHE A 180 -2.87 -4.35 -3.76
N ARG A 181 -3.00 -5.68 -3.58
CA ARG A 181 -1.85 -6.59 -3.58
C ARG A 181 -2.17 -7.89 -4.30
N THR A 182 -1.18 -8.39 -5.04
CA THR A 182 -1.19 -9.75 -5.59
C THR A 182 -0.51 -10.74 -4.65
N LEU A 183 -0.67 -12.03 -4.89
CA LEU A 183 0.06 -13.07 -4.17
C LEU A 183 1.44 -13.31 -4.79
N SER A 184 2.44 -13.50 -3.95
CA SER A 184 3.71 -14.11 -4.32
C SER A 184 3.55 -15.63 -4.49
N ASP A 185 4.60 -16.32 -4.96
CA ASP A 185 4.63 -17.80 -4.97
C ASP A 185 4.38 -18.37 -3.58
N LYS A 186 4.98 -17.78 -2.55
CA LYS A 186 4.74 -18.15 -1.16
C LYS A 186 3.28 -17.93 -0.75
N GLY A 187 2.68 -16.83 -1.19
CA GLY A 187 1.27 -16.55 -0.93
C GLY A 187 0.35 -17.54 -1.62
N ARG A 188 0.61 -17.88 -2.88
CA ARG A 188 -0.13 -18.91 -3.63
C ARG A 188 -0.04 -20.27 -2.97
N GLN A 189 1.15 -20.66 -2.50
CA GLN A 189 1.32 -21.92 -1.77
C GLN A 189 0.55 -21.92 -0.44
N ALA A 190 0.56 -20.81 0.29
CA ALA A 190 -0.17 -20.67 1.54
C ALA A 190 -1.70 -20.60 1.34
N ALA A 191 -2.16 -20.17 0.19
CA ALA A 191 -3.58 -20.07 -0.19
C ALA A 191 -4.13 -21.36 -0.81
N ALA A 192 -3.27 -22.32 -1.19
CA ALA A 192 -3.70 -23.58 -1.75
C ALA A 192 -4.48 -24.40 -0.70
N PRO A 193 -5.59 -25.05 -1.08
CA PRO A 193 -6.27 -25.97 -0.19
C PRO A 193 -5.33 -27.12 0.20
N PRO A 194 -5.47 -27.67 1.41
CA PRO A 194 -4.66 -28.80 1.91
C PRO A 194 -4.83 -30.07 1.09
#